data_031e9f30f6485bc03a7507e1ab0bdd53
#
_entry.id   031e9f30f6485bc03a7507e1ab0bdd53
#
_cell.length_a   1.000
_cell.length_b   1.000
_cell.length_c   1.000
_cell.angle_alpha   90.00
_cell.angle_beta   90.00
_cell.angle_gamma   90.00
#
_symmetry.space_group_name_H-M   'P 1'
#
loop_
_entity.id
_entity.type
_entity.pdbx_description
1 polymer ?
#
loop_
_entity_poly.entity_id
_entity_poly.type
_entity_poly.pdbx_seq_one_letter_code
_entity_poly.pdbx_strand_id
1 'polypeptide(L)'
;FRSVLALLWPLWVLPAMKPEGSGSLSTLFRVLRRPGMIGGMLATILIFSGHFAFFTYLRPFLETVGQASVETISLILLGFGLANFVGTSVAGHLLARNLRLTLALVPFAMGVLALTMVAFGHLAMLDGFLVALWGFAFGLVPVGWSTWLATTVPDEAESAGGLLVASIQLAIRAGAAGGGAVFDLNGASGVFAGSGLLLVTAMVIVFMGVKVKAE
;
A
#
# COMPACT_ATOMS: atom_id res chain seq x y z
N PHE A 1 32.75 -1.20 -5.42
CA PHE A 1 33.08 -0.56 -6.70
C PHE A 1 31.80 -0.27 -7.54
N ARG A 2 30.94 -1.26 -7.75
CA ARG A 2 29.68 -1.10 -8.53
C ARG A 2 28.72 -0.07 -7.92
N SER A 3 28.63 -0.03 -6.58
CA SER A 3 27.76 0.92 -5.87
C SER A 3 28.23 2.37 -6.02
N VAL A 4 29.55 2.61 -6.08
CA VAL A 4 30.11 3.95 -6.29
C VAL A 4 29.84 4.44 -7.72
N LEU A 5 29.95 3.56 -8.72
CA LEU A 5 29.61 3.87 -10.10
C LEU A 5 28.11 4.18 -10.25
N ALA A 6 27.24 3.44 -9.55
CA ALA A 6 25.80 3.70 -9.53
C ALA A 6 25.43 5.04 -8.87
N LEU A 7 26.23 5.53 -7.92
CA LEU A 7 26.07 6.85 -7.31
C LEU A 7 26.61 7.99 -8.19
N LEU A 8 27.71 7.75 -8.92
CA LEU A 8 28.31 8.77 -9.76
C LEU A 8 27.59 8.96 -11.10
N TRP A 9 26.94 7.89 -11.63
CA TRP A 9 26.21 7.95 -12.88
C TRP A 9 25.09 9.01 -12.90
N PRO A 10 24.20 9.11 -11.87
CA PRO A 10 23.18 10.15 -11.81
C PRO A 10 23.76 11.57 -11.74
N LEU A 11 24.89 11.76 -11.06
CA LEU A 11 25.54 13.09 -10.96
C LEU A 11 26.05 13.60 -12.32
N TRP A 12 26.32 12.69 -13.25
CA TRP A 12 26.79 13.03 -14.59
C TRP A 12 25.68 13.20 -15.62
N VAL A 13 24.57 12.49 -15.43
CA VAL A 13 23.48 12.39 -16.42
C VAL A 13 22.31 13.32 -16.06
N LEU A 14 22.07 13.60 -14.78
CA LEU A 14 20.97 14.44 -14.34
C LEU A 14 21.34 15.93 -14.51
N PRO A 15 20.59 16.70 -15.30
CA PRO A 15 20.73 18.16 -15.32
C PRO A 15 20.37 18.72 -13.96
N ALA A 16 21.05 19.79 -13.54
CA ALA A 16 20.77 20.50 -12.30
C ALA A 16 19.33 21.06 -12.38
N MET A 17 18.40 20.36 -11.79
CA MET A 17 17.01 20.84 -11.67
C MET A 17 16.94 21.82 -10.50
N LYS A 18 16.51 23.06 -10.79
CA LYS A 18 16.19 24.01 -9.72
C LYS A 18 14.93 23.53 -9.02
N PRO A 19 14.89 23.48 -7.68
CA PRO A 19 13.66 23.17 -6.96
C PRO A 19 12.60 24.21 -7.33
N GLU A 20 11.52 23.79 -7.96
CA GLU A 20 10.36 24.63 -8.26
C GLU A 20 9.49 24.69 -6.98
N GLY A 21 9.83 25.58 -6.09
CA GLY A 21 9.05 25.85 -4.89
C GLY A 21 9.87 25.82 -3.59
N SER A 22 9.58 26.73 -2.69
CA SER A 22 10.05 26.65 -1.31
C SER A 22 9.27 25.50 -0.62
N GLY A 23 9.94 24.39 -0.28
CA GLY A 23 9.39 23.31 0.53
C GLY A 23 9.05 23.78 1.95
N SER A 24 8.18 24.78 2.05
CA SER A 24 7.76 25.41 3.29
C SER A 24 6.65 24.56 3.95
N LEU A 25 6.68 24.45 5.28
CA LEU A 25 5.59 23.85 6.05
C LEU A 25 4.22 24.47 5.71
N SER A 26 4.18 25.76 5.39
CA SER A 26 2.95 26.45 4.95
C SER A 26 2.39 25.88 3.66
N THR A 27 3.24 25.46 2.71
CA THR A 27 2.83 24.79 1.48
C THR A 27 2.19 23.42 1.77
N LEU A 28 2.77 22.64 2.68
CA LEU A 28 2.20 21.35 3.08
C LEU A 28 0.79 21.51 3.70
N PHE A 29 0.60 22.50 4.57
CA PHE A 29 -0.72 22.80 5.13
C PHE A 29 -1.71 23.27 4.06
N ARG A 30 -1.26 24.07 3.08
CA ARG A 30 -2.10 24.50 1.96
C ARG A 30 -2.53 23.32 1.09
N VAL A 31 -1.63 22.39 0.80
CA VAL A 31 -1.92 21.16 0.07
C VAL A 31 -2.94 20.30 0.84
N LEU A 32 -2.74 20.08 2.14
CA LEU A 32 -3.67 19.30 2.97
C LEU A 32 -5.08 19.89 3.04
N ARG A 33 -5.21 21.22 2.96
CA ARG A 33 -6.53 21.89 2.96
C ARG A 33 -7.29 21.77 1.64
N ARG A 34 -6.67 21.26 0.58
CA ARG A 34 -7.38 21.05 -0.69
C ARG A 34 -8.44 19.97 -0.55
N PRO A 35 -9.57 20.12 -1.27
CA PRO A 35 -10.67 19.15 -1.19
C PRO A 35 -10.22 17.73 -1.54
N GLY A 36 -10.47 16.78 -0.65
CA GLY A 36 -10.13 15.37 -0.82
C GLY A 36 -8.71 14.97 -0.34
N MET A 37 -7.80 15.92 -0.09
CA MET A 37 -6.42 15.61 0.29
C MET A 37 -6.32 14.90 1.65
N ILE A 38 -7.01 15.40 2.67
CA ILE A 38 -7.02 14.76 3.99
C ILE A 38 -7.58 13.33 3.89
N GLY A 39 -8.70 13.16 3.19
CA GLY A 39 -9.28 11.82 2.97
C GLY A 39 -8.34 10.88 2.24
N GLY A 40 -7.66 11.36 1.19
CA GLY A 40 -6.67 10.58 0.45
C GLY A 40 -5.46 10.19 1.29
N MET A 41 -4.90 11.12 2.08
CA MET A 41 -3.77 10.82 2.97
C MET A 41 -4.16 9.84 4.08
N LEU A 42 -5.34 10.00 4.69
CA LEU A 42 -5.86 9.05 5.68
C LEU A 42 -6.09 7.66 5.08
N ALA A 43 -6.70 7.58 3.90
CA ALA A 43 -6.87 6.31 3.20
C ALA A 43 -5.51 5.65 2.89
N THR A 44 -4.54 6.43 2.40
CA THR A 44 -3.17 5.95 2.18
C THR A 44 -2.56 5.39 3.46
N ILE A 45 -2.64 6.12 4.57
CA ILE A 45 -2.11 5.67 5.86
C ILE A 45 -2.76 4.34 6.28
N LEU A 46 -4.08 4.23 6.19
CA LEU A 46 -4.79 3.00 6.57
C LEU A 46 -4.44 1.82 5.67
N ILE A 47 -4.36 2.02 4.35
CA ILE A 47 -4.01 0.96 3.39
C ILE A 47 -2.60 0.44 3.63
N PHE A 48 -1.63 1.35 3.74
CA PHE A 48 -0.24 0.93 3.98
C PHE A 48 -0.06 0.35 5.39
N SER A 49 -0.72 0.89 6.42
CA SER A 49 -0.70 0.29 7.77
C SER A 49 -1.29 -1.12 7.76
N GLY A 50 -2.44 -1.32 7.13
CA GLY A 50 -3.07 -2.63 6.98
C GLY A 50 -2.20 -3.61 6.22
N HIS A 51 -1.63 -3.17 5.08
CA HIS A 51 -0.73 -4.02 4.30
C HIS A 51 0.52 -4.41 5.10
N PHE A 52 1.19 -3.46 5.74
CA PHE A 52 2.43 -3.75 6.45
C PHE A 52 2.20 -4.50 7.76
N ALA A 53 1.05 -4.34 8.44
CA ALA A 53 0.65 -5.22 9.51
C ALA A 53 0.49 -6.66 8.99
N PHE A 54 -0.31 -6.86 7.92
CA PHE A 54 -0.49 -8.17 7.31
C PHE A 54 0.85 -8.79 6.88
N PHE A 55 1.64 -8.08 6.10
CA PHE A 55 2.86 -8.61 5.48
C PHE A 55 3.95 -8.95 6.51
N THR A 56 4.10 -8.14 7.56
CA THR A 56 5.06 -8.38 8.64
C THR A 56 4.75 -9.68 9.40
N TYR A 57 3.46 -9.98 9.58
CA TYR A 57 3.00 -11.16 10.32
C TYR A 57 2.52 -12.31 9.42
N LEU A 58 2.74 -12.20 8.09
CA LEU A 58 2.37 -13.23 7.12
C LEU A 58 3.12 -14.54 7.40
N ARG A 59 4.43 -14.48 7.62
CA ARG A 59 5.21 -15.68 7.92
C ARG A 59 4.79 -16.34 9.22
N PRO A 60 4.67 -15.64 10.36
CA PRO A 60 4.10 -16.22 11.58
C PRO A 60 2.72 -16.85 11.37
N PHE A 61 1.84 -16.24 10.59
CA PHE A 61 0.53 -16.80 10.27
C PHE A 61 0.64 -18.12 9.53
N LEU A 62 1.43 -18.16 8.45
CA LEU A 62 1.62 -19.38 7.65
C LEU A 62 2.28 -20.50 8.44
N GLU A 63 3.18 -20.19 9.39
CA GLU A 63 3.83 -21.16 10.26
C GLU A 63 2.88 -21.70 11.36
N THR A 64 2.12 -20.82 12.01
CA THR A 64 1.34 -21.19 13.21
C THR A 64 -0.09 -21.62 12.90
N VAL A 65 -0.75 -20.98 11.96
CA VAL A 65 -2.14 -21.26 11.55
C VAL A 65 -2.17 -22.17 10.33
N GLY A 66 -1.43 -21.82 9.28
CA GLY A 66 -1.34 -22.59 8.04
C GLY A 66 -0.49 -23.86 8.14
N GLN A 67 0.32 -23.99 9.21
CA GLN A 67 1.28 -25.10 9.44
C GLN A 67 2.14 -25.43 8.20
N ALA A 68 2.48 -24.38 7.45
CA ALA A 68 3.22 -24.49 6.21
C ALA A 68 4.72 -24.72 6.45
N SER A 69 5.34 -25.58 5.65
CA SER A 69 6.79 -25.78 5.67
C SER A 69 7.54 -24.54 5.14
N VAL A 70 8.82 -24.43 5.44
CA VAL A 70 9.68 -23.31 4.97
C VAL A 70 9.69 -23.24 3.45
N GLU A 71 9.71 -24.40 2.76
CA GLU A 71 9.65 -24.50 1.31
C GLU A 71 8.32 -23.95 0.77
N THR A 72 7.21 -24.34 1.40
CA THR A 72 5.86 -23.86 1.04
C THR A 72 5.75 -22.36 1.22
N ILE A 73 6.23 -21.81 2.34
CA ILE A 73 6.26 -20.38 2.60
C ILE A 73 7.07 -19.64 1.53
N SER A 74 8.23 -20.19 1.16
CA SER A 74 9.07 -19.61 0.10
C SER A 74 8.36 -19.55 -1.25
N LEU A 75 7.62 -20.61 -1.60
CA LEU A 75 6.80 -20.64 -2.83
C LEU A 75 5.63 -19.65 -2.77
N ILE A 76 4.97 -19.52 -1.62
CA ILE A 76 3.90 -18.54 -1.41
C ILE A 76 4.43 -17.11 -1.58
N LEU A 77 5.57 -16.80 -0.99
CA LEU A 77 6.19 -15.47 -1.11
C LEU A 77 6.68 -15.19 -2.55
N LEU A 78 7.16 -16.19 -3.26
CA LEU A 78 7.48 -16.07 -4.69
C LEU A 78 6.22 -15.78 -5.49
N GLY A 79 5.13 -16.52 -5.24
CA GLY A 79 3.82 -16.27 -5.85
C GLY A 79 3.29 -14.87 -5.60
N PHE A 80 3.42 -14.37 -4.35
CA PHE A 80 3.13 -12.98 -4.00
C PHE A 80 3.93 -12.00 -4.87
N GLY A 81 5.25 -12.18 -4.97
CA GLY A 81 6.13 -11.29 -5.74
C GLY A 81 5.79 -11.26 -7.23
N LEU A 82 5.56 -12.43 -7.84
CA LEU A 82 5.17 -12.55 -9.25
C LEU A 82 3.80 -11.90 -9.50
N ALA A 83 2.83 -12.16 -8.66
CA ALA A 83 1.50 -11.56 -8.75
C ALA A 83 1.55 -10.03 -8.54
N ASN A 84 2.38 -9.53 -7.62
CA ASN A 84 2.61 -8.11 -7.42
C ASN A 84 3.20 -7.43 -8.66
N PHE A 85 4.18 -8.07 -9.30
CA PHE A 85 4.73 -7.59 -10.56
C PHE A 85 3.67 -7.48 -11.66
N VAL A 86 2.81 -8.50 -11.80
CA VAL A 86 1.69 -8.46 -12.74
C VAL A 86 0.72 -7.34 -12.39
N GLY A 87 0.34 -7.20 -11.11
CA GLY A 87 -0.54 -6.15 -10.63
C GLY A 87 -0.01 -4.75 -10.96
N THR A 88 1.28 -4.51 -10.68
CA THR A 88 1.93 -3.24 -11.02
C THR A 88 1.95 -2.98 -12.52
N SER A 89 2.18 -4.02 -13.33
CA SER A 89 2.25 -3.90 -14.81
C SER A 89 0.90 -3.53 -15.43
N VAL A 90 -0.21 -4.03 -14.88
CA VAL A 90 -1.55 -3.73 -15.39
C VAL A 90 -2.21 -2.50 -14.74
N ALA A 91 -1.60 -1.96 -13.69
CA ALA A 91 -2.15 -0.87 -12.89
C ALA A 91 -2.59 0.32 -13.74
N GLY A 92 -1.73 0.80 -14.65
CA GLY A 92 -2.05 1.94 -15.51
C GLY A 92 -3.33 1.75 -16.32
N HIS A 93 -3.54 0.54 -16.85
CA HIS A 93 -4.74 0.25 -17.65
C HIS A 93 -6.04 0.24 -16.81
N LEU A 94 -5.98 -0.32 -15.60
CA LEU A 94 -7.15 -0.34 -14.70
C LEU A 94 -7.47 1.05 -14.16
N LEU A 95 -6.45 1.83 -13.80
CA LEU A 95 -6.59 3.19 -13.28
C LEU A 95 -7.15 4.15 -14.35
N ALA A 96 -6.72 4.00 -15.61
CA ALA A 96 -7.23 4.79 -16.73
C ALA A 96 -8.72 4.55 -16.99
N ARG A 97 -9.25 3.35 -16.69
CA ARG A 97 -10.69 3.08 -16.83
C ARG A 97 -11.54 3.78 -15.77
N ASN A 98 -11.14 3.68 -14.52
CA ASN A 98 -11.82 4.35 -13.41
C ASN A 98 -10.93 4.41 -12.17
N LEU A 99 -10.22 5.52 -12.01
CA LEU A 99 -9.30 5.74 -10.90
C LEU A 99 -9.99 5.59 -9.53
N ARG A 100 -11.15 6.24 -9.35
CA ARG A 100 -11.86 6.22 -8.05
C ARG A 100 -12.32 4.82 -7.68
N LEU A 101 -12.89 4.10 -8.63
CA LEU A 101 -13.37 2.73 -8.39
C LEU A 101 -12.20 1.80 -8.07
N THR A 102 -11.10 1.91 -8.79
CA THR A 102 -9.90 1.10 -8.53
C THR A 102 -9.32 1.40 -7.14
N LEU A 103 -9.18 2.68 -6.76
CA LEU A 103 -8.69 3.09 -5.44
C LEU A 103 -9.58 2.58 -4.28
N ALA A 104 -10.88 2.38 -4.52
CA ALA A 104 -11.80 1.86 -3.51
C ALA A 104 -11.84 0.32 -3.49
N LEU A 105 -11.93 -0.32 -4.67
CA LEU A 105 -12.07 -1.78 -4.75
C LEU A 105 -10.81 -2.53 -4.34
N VAL A 106 -9.62 -1.95 -4.58
CA VAL A 106 -8.36 -2.61 -4.22
C VAL A 106 -8.25 -2.82 -2.71
N PRO A 107 -8.37 -1.81 -1.83
CA PRO A 107 -8.31 -2.04 -0.39
C PRO A 107 -9.49 -2.88 0.11
N PHE A 108 -10.68 -2.78 -0.50
CA PHE A 108 -11.80 -3.67 -0.18
C PHE A 108 -11.46 -5.13 -0.45
N ALA A 109 -10.94 -5.43 -1.64
CA ALA A 109 -10.53 -6.80 -2.00
C ALA A 109 -9.46 -7.32 -1.04
N MET A 110 -8.43 -6.51 -0.74
CA MET A 110 -7.40 -6.87 0.24
C MET A 110 -8.01 -7.13 1.62
N GLY A 111 -8.95 -6.30 2.08
CA GLY A 111 -9.66 -6.50 3.34
C GLY A 111 -10.42 -7.82 3.39
N VAL A 112 -11.13 -8.16 2.31
CA VAL A 112 -11.85 -9.44 2.17
C VAL A 112 -10.85 -10.61 2.19
N LEU A 113 -9.73 -10.52 1.46
CA LEU A 113 -8.69 -11.55 1.46
C LEU A 113 -8.13 -11.81 2.87
N ALA A 114 -7.83 -10.75 3.64
CA ALA A 114 -7.37 -10.90 5.03
C ALA A 114 -8.41 -11.62 5.90
N LEU A 115 -9.67 -11.22 5.83
CA LEU A 115 -10.74 -11.85 6.61
C LEU A 115 -11.02 -13.30 6.18
N THR A 116 -10.89 -13.59 4.89
CA THR A 116 -10.99 -14.95 4.36
C THR A 116 -9.85 -15.83 4.91
N MET A 117 -8.62 -15.31 4.99
CA MET A 117 -7.52 -16.05 5.60
C MET A 117 -7.75 -16.30 7.10
N VAL A 118 -8.35 -15.37 7.83
CA VAL A 118 -8.71 -15.61 9.24
C VAL A 118 -9.74 -16.75 9.38
N ALA A 119 -10.71 -16.81 8.46
CA ALA A 119 -11.78 -17.80 8.51
C ALA A 119 -11.35 -19.20 8.03
N PHE A 120 -10.45 -19.27 7.03
CA PHE A 120 -10.14 -20.50 6.30
C PHE A 120 -8.63 -20.78 6.16
N GLY A 121 -7.76 -20.02 6.82
CA GLY A 121 -6.30 -20.03 6.66
C GLY A 121 -5.56 -21.24 7.27
N HIS A 122 -6.19 -22.40 7.29
CA HIS A 122 -5.58 -23.67 7.69
C HIS A 122 -5.30 -24.60 6.49
N LEU A 123 -5.45 -24.08 5.27
CA LEU A 123 -5.25 -24.79 4.02
C LEU A 123 -4.13 -24.12 3.22
N ALA A 124 -2.91 -24.67 3.24
CA ALA A 124 -1.72 -24.06 2.65
C ALA A 124 -1.89 -23.68 1.15
N MET A 125 -2.64 -24.46 0.37
CA MET A 125 -2.92 -24.12 -1.04
C MET A 125 -3.84 -22.91 -1.16
N LEU A 126 -4.86 -22.82 -0.31
CA LEU A 126 -5.77 -21.68 -0.27
C LEU A 126 -5.02 -20.41 0.17
N ASP A 127 -4.20 -20.53 1.21
CA ASP A 127 -3.38 -19.41 1.70
C ASP A 127 -2.43 -18.91 0.60
N GLY A 128 -1.78 -19.82 -0.14
CA GLY A 128 -0.92 -19.45 -1.27
C GLY A 128 -1.68 -18.68 -2.35
N PHE A 129 -2.88 -19.11 -2.69
CA PHE A 129 -3.72 -18.44 -3.67
C PHE A 129 -4.18 -17.06 -3.19
N LEU A 130 -4.64 -16.96 -1.93
CA LEU A 130 -5.10 -15.68 -1.33
C LEU A 130 -3.94 -14.68 -1.20
N VAL A 131 -2.75 -15.14 -0.83
CA VAL A 131 -1.54 -14.30 -0.75
C VAL A 131 -1.09 -13.84 -2.14
N ALA A 132 -1.22 -14.66 -3.18
CA ALA A 132 -0.94 -14.24 -4.54
C ALA A 132 -1.93 -13.16 -5.02
N LEU A 133 -3.23 -13.34 -4.76
CA LEU A 133 -4.24 -12.30 -5.04
C LEU A 133 -3.97 -11.00 -4.26
N TRP A 134 -3.51 -11.12 -3.02
CA TRP A 134 -3.07 -9.97 -2.23
C TRP A 134 -1.89 -9.24 -2.88
N GLY A 135 -0.89 -10.00 -3.34
CA GLY A 135 0.25 -9.45 -4.07
C GLY A 135 -0.19 -8.67 -5.31
N PHE A 136 -1.07 -9.26 -6.12
CA PHE A 136 -1.64 -8.61 -7.29
C PHE A 136 -2.35 -7.28 -6.92
N ALA A 137 -3.23 -7.32 -5.91
CA ALA A 137 -3.96 -6.15 -5.45
C ALA A 137 -3.01 -5.06 -4.91
N PHE A 138 -2.01 -5.43 -4.11
CA PHE A 138 -1.05 -4.47 -3.59
C PHE A 138 -0.17 -3.85 -4.68
N GLY A 139 0.13 -4.56 -5.77
CA GLY A 139 0.84 -4.00 -6.93
C GLY A 139 0.14 -2.78 -7.56
N LEU A 140 -1.17 -2.68 -7.43
CA LEU A 140 -1.97 -1.54 -7.89
C LEU A 140 -1.85 -0.31 -6.95
N VAL A 141 -1.57 -0.52 -5.66
CA VAL A 141 -1.68 0.51 -4.62
C VAL A 141 -0.70 1.68 -4.83
N PRO A 142 0.63 1.48 -4.95
CA PRO A 142 1.55 2.60 -5.12
C PRO A 142 1.29 3.39 -6.40
N VAL A 143 0.98 2.69 -7.49
CA VAL A 143 0.68 3.32 -8.79
C VAL A 143 -0.60 4.14 -8.69
N GLY A 144 -1.65 3.59 -8.07
CA GLY A 144 -2.94 4.25 -7.88
C GLY A 144 -2.83 5.55 -7.09
N TRP A 145 -2.14 5.52 -5.95
CA TRP A 145 -1.98 6.70 -5.10
C TRP A 145 -1.07 7.76 -5.71
N SER A 146 -0.02 7.36 -6.44
CA SER A 146 0.82 8.30 -7.19
C SER A 146 0.03 8.96 -8.33
N THR A 147 -0.79 8.20 -9.06
CA THR A 147 -1.66 8.73 -10.12
C THR A 147 -2.71 9.69 -9.56
N TRP A 148 -3.38 9.30 -8.45
CA TRP A 148 -4.34 10.17 -7.78
C TRP A 148 -3.72 11.50 -7.37
N LEU A 149 -2.52 11.46 -6.77
CA LEU A 149 -1.82 12.66 -6.33
C LEU A 149 -1.50 13.57 -7.52
N ALA A 150 -0.89 13.01 -8.57
CA ALA A 150 -0.51 13.76 -9.77
C ALA A 150 -1.70 14.43 -10.47
N THR A 151 -2.87 13.80 -10.44
CA THR A 151 -4.10 14.35 -11.05
C THR A 151 -4.83 15.35 -10.14
N THR A 152 -4.68 15.21 -8.82
CA THR A 152 -5.40 16.06 -7.84
C THR A 152 -4.69 17.39 -7.58
N VAL A 153 -3.35 17.37 -7.52
CA VAL A 153 -2.52 18.55 -7.19
C VAL A 153 -1.32 18.68 -8.12
N PRO A 154 -1.52 18.82 -9.43
CA PRO A 154 -0.43 18.88 -10.42
C PRO A 154 0.47 20.11 -10.23
N ASP A 155 -0.06 21.19 -9.70
CA ASP A 155 0.65 22.45 -9.44
C ASP A 155 1.54 22.43 -8.18
N GLU A 156 1.39 21.45 -7.30
CA GLU A 156 2.17 21.28 -6.06
C GLU A 156 2.69 19.83 -5.94
N ALA A 157 2.97 19.19 -7.08
CA ALA A 157 3.31 17.76 -7.16
C ALA A 157 4.51 17.38 -6.28
N GLU A 158 5.54 18.23 -6.19
CA GLU A 158 6.73 17.98 -5.36
C GLU A 158 6.38 17.94 -3.87
N SER A 159 5.70 18.99 -3.36
CA SER A 159 5.30 19.08 -1.94
C SER A 159 4.30 17.97 -1.57
N ALA A 160 3.36 17.68 -2.45
CA ALA A 160 2.37 16.63 -2.26
C ALA A 160 3.01 15.23 -2.32
N GLY A 161 3.99 15.02 -3.20
CA GLY A 161 4.79 13.79 -3.26
C GLY A 161 5.56 13.53 -1.98
N GLY A 162 6.22 14.55 -1.44
CA GLY A 162 6.90 14.48 -0.14
C GLY A 162 5.93 14.11 1.01
N LEU A 163 4.73 14.70 1.01
CA LEU A 163 3.68 14.38 1.98
C LEU A 163 3.19 12.94 1.85
N LEU A 164 2.99 12.45 0.63
CA LEU A 164 2.61 11.07 0.36
C LEU A 164 3.66 10.09 0.89
N VAL A 165 4.94 10.33 0.58
CA VAL A 165 6.04 9.48 1.05
C VAL A 165 6.11 9.49 2.58
N ALA A 166 6.01 10.65 3.23
CA ALA A 166 6.00 10.77 4.69
C ALA A 166 4.83 9.98 5.31
N SER A 167 3.64 10.08 4.71
CA SER A 167 2.44 9.33 5.13
C SER A 167 2.65 7.82 5.01
N ILE A 168 3.23 7.35 3.91
CA ILE A 168 3.56 5.93 3.70
C ILE A 168 4.58 5.45 4.75
N GLN A 169 5.64 6.22 5.01
CA GLN A 169 6.67 5.84 5.99
C GLN A 169 6.12 5.77 7.41
N LEU A 170 5.22 6.68 7.78
CA LEU A 170 4.50 6.63 9.04
C LEU A 170 3.62 5.38 9.12
N ALA A 171 2.87 5.09 8.05
CA ALA A 171 1.98 3.95 7.96
C ALA A 171 2.71 2.61 8.06
N ILE A 172 3.88 2.46 7.43
CA ILE A 172 4.73 1.26 7.53
C ILE A 172 5.09 0.99 9.00
N ARG A 173 5.57 2.02 9.70
CA ARG A 173 5.95 1.89 11.11
C ARG A 173 4.75 1.61 12.01
N ALA A 174 3.65 2.36 11.81
CA ALA A 174 2.42 2.19 12.57
C ALA A 174 1.80 0.80 12.34
N GLY A 175 1.80 0.30 11.12
CA GLY A 175 1.30 -1.03 10.76
C GLY A 175 2.13 -2.15 11.41
N ALA A 176 3.45 -2.09 11.29
CA ALA A 176 4.33 -3.09 11.88
C ALA A 176 4.27 -3.08 13.42
N ALA A 177 4.34 -1.90 14.04
CA ALA A 177 4.30 -1.76 15.50
C ALA A 177 2.91 -2.07 16.09
N GLY A 178 1.84 -1.53 15.48
CA GLY A 178 0.47 -1.81 15.88
C GLY A 178 0.11 -3.29 15.67
N GLY A 179 0.58 -3.89 14.56
CA GLY A 179 0.50 -5.32 14.32
C GLY A 179 1.17 -6.13 15.44
N GLY A 180 2.32 -5.69 15.96
CA GLY A 180 3.00 -6.32 17.09
C GLY A 180 2.15 -6.35 18.36
N ALA A 181 1.59 -5.20 18.72
CA ALA A 181 0.72 -5.12 19.90
C ALA A 181 -0.53 -6.03 19.78
N VAL A 182 -1.10 -6.11 18.57
CA VAL A 182 -2.24 -7.02 18.32
C VAL A 182 -1.78 -8.48 18.32
N PHE A 183 -0.60 -8.78 17.79
CA PHE A 183 -0.03 -10.12 17.76
C PHE A 183 0.19 -10.68 19.18
N ASP A 184 0.72 -9.85 20.08
CA ASP A 184 0.95 -10.25 21.49
C ASP A 184 -0.36 -10.59 22.22
N LEU A 185 -1.48 -9.99 21.83
CA LEU A 185 -2.79 -10.19 22.45
C LEU A 185 -3.63 -11.31 21.79
N ASN A 186 -3.59 -11.36 20.45
CA ASN A 186 -4.54 -12.16 19.65
C ASN A 186 -3.86 -13.05 18.61
N GLY A 187 -2.53 -13.13 18.61
CA GLY A 187 -1.77 -13.88 17.62
C GLY A 187 -1.88 -13.35 16.19
N ALA A 188 -1.38 -14.13 15.23
CA ALA A 188 -1.36 -13.74 13.83
C ALA A 188 -2.76 -13.51 13.22
N SER A 189 -3.75 -14.32 13.62
CA SER A 189 -5.14 -14.16 13.15
C SER A 189 -5.75 -12.82 13.59
N GLY A 190 -5.42 -12.34 14.79
CA GLY A 190 -5.84 -11.03 15.27
C GLY A 190 -5.26 -9.90 14.42
N VAL A 191 -3.97 -10.01 14.02
CA VAL A 191 -3.34 -9.03 13.13
C VAL A 191 -4.03 -9.00 11.77
N PHE A 192 -4.36 -10.15 11.20
CA PHE A 192 -5.05 -10.24 9.92
C PHE A 192 -6.47 -9.66 9.98
N ALA A 193 -7.20 -9.91 11.07
CA ALA A 193 -8.52 -9.31 11.29
C ALA A 193 -8.42 -7.78 11.39
N GLY A 194 -7.48 -7.26 12.18
CA GLY A 194 -7.21 -5.83 12.31
C GLY A 194 -6.80 -5.19 10.98
N SER A 195 -5.93 -5.86 10.22
CA SER A 195 -5.53 -5.46 8.86
C SER A 195 -6.74 -5.36 7.92
N GLY A 196 -7.60 -6.38 7.93
CA GLY A 196 -8.83 -6.39 7.14
C GLY A 196 -9.75 -5.22 7.48
N LEU A 197 -9.95 -4.92 8.76
CA LEU A 197 -10.77 -3.80 9.22
C LEU A 197 -10.18 -2.45 8.78
N LEU A 198 -8.87 -2.24 8.88
CA LEU A 198 -8.20 -1.03 8.40
C LEU A 198 -8.43 -0.81 6.91
N LEU A 199 -8.32 -1.88 6.11
CA LEU A 199 -8.47 -1.83 4.65
C LEU A 199 -9.93 -1.57 4.24
N VAL A 200 -10.91 -2.19 4.89
CA VAL A 200 -12.34 -1.90 4.66
C VAL A 200 -12.67 -0.46 5.07
N THR A 201 -12.12 0.02 6.18
CA THR A 201 -12.28 1.42 6.59
C THR A 201 -11.67 2.38 5.57
N ALA A 202 -10.51 2.06 5.02
CA ALA A 202 -9.90 2.85 3.95
C ALA A 202 -10.79 2.92 2.71
N MET A 203 -11.41 1.82 2.30
CA MET A 203 -12.40 1.81 1.19
C MET A 203 -13.53 2.80 1.46
N VAL A 204 -14.12 2.80 2.65
CA VAL A 204 -15.19 3.74 3.02
C VAL A 204 -14.71 5.19 2.90
N ILE A 205 -13.51 5.50 3.40
CA ILE A 205 -12.92 6.84 3.30
C ILE A 205 -12.72 7.25 1.83
N VAL A 206 -12.26 6.32 0.98
CA VAL A 206 -12.12 6.60 -0.46
C VAL A 206 -13.46 6.96 -1.08
N PHE A 207 -14.51 6.20 -0.79
CA PHE A 207 -15.85 6.49 -1.32
C PHE A 207 -16.42 7.81 -0.81
N MET A 208 -16.18 8.17 0.46
CA MET A 208 -16.76 9.37 1.06
C MET A 208 -15.93 10.63 0.82
N GLY A 209 -14.60 10.52 0.81
CA GLY A 209 -13.72 11.66 0.95
C GLY A 209 -12.74 11.90 -0.19
N VAL A 210 -12.45 10.90 -1.02
CA VAL A 210 -11.48 11.08 -2.10
C VAL A 210 -12.18 11.66 -3.33
N LYS A 211 -11.79 12.89 -3.68
CA LYS A 211 -12.25 13.52 -4.91
C LYS A 211 -11.28 13.14 -6.04
N VAL A 212 -11.83 12.62 -7.11
CA VAL A 212 -11.15 12.43 -8.39
C VAL A 212 -11.77 13.41 -9.35
N LYS A 213 -10.97 14.22 -10.05
CA LYS A 213 -11.51 15.07 -11.12
C LYS A 213 -12.16 14.13 -12.13
N ALA A 214 -13.45 14.36 -12.41
CA ALA A 214 -14.09 13.77 -13.59
C ALA A 214 -13.42 14.39 -14.83
N GLU A 215 -12.96 13.55 -15.74
CA GLU A 215 -12.56 13.97 -17.06
C GLU A 215 -13.74 14.54 -17.83
#